data_444f18d12e6e3f1d178b8909b7e02b55
#
_entry.id   444f18d12e6e3f1d178b8909b7e02b55
#
_cell.length_a   1.000
_cell.length_b   1.000
_cell.length_c   1.000
_cell.angle_alpha   90.00
_cell.angle_beta   90.00
_cell.angle_gamma   90.00
#
_symmetry.space_group_name_H-M   'P 1'
#
loop_
_entity.id
_entity.type
_entity.pdbx_description
1 polymer ?
#
loop_
_entity_poly.entity_id
_entity_poly.type
_entity_poly.pdbx_seq_one_letter_code
_entity_poly.pdbx_strand_id
1 'polypeptide(L)'
;MENIHYISSDLLSIEMINEIVFQGKQLALSEEAIVNIEKCRKYLDDKMKSNSEPIYGINTGFGSLCNVKISNENLSKLQENLVKSHACGTGDEVPHEIVKIMLLLKIQSLSYGHSGVQLITVQRLIDFYNNDILPVIYTQGSLGASGDLAPLAHLSLPLLGEGEVYLDGFRQPAAKVLEKFKWEPIVLQSKEGLALLNGTQFMSAYGVYTLIKSQKLSYLADVIGAISLEGFDGRLEPFTDLIHLIRPHKGQVQTAEHFRDLLEDSQIIAQPKTHVQDPYSFRCIPQVHGASKDTIEYVKKVFRTEINSVTDNPNIFVGEDLIISGGNFHGQPLALALDFLGIALSELGSISERRTYQLISGLRGLPAFLINNPGLNSGFMIPQYTAASIASQNKQLATPASIDSIVSSNGQEDHVSMGANAATKTLRIVENIERILAIELLNASQAIEFRRPLQSSDFIESFLKSYREEVAIVTEDRILHYDIEKSIAFLHSFQIDFD
;
A
#
# COMPACT_ATOMS: atom_id res chain seq x y z
N MET A 1 -3.73 -28.44 -2.93
CA MET A 1 -3.46 -27.63 -1.71
C MET A 1 -4.70 -26.79 -1.47
N GLU A 2 -5.20 -26.75 -0.24
CA GLU A 2 -6.44 -26.05 0.09
C GLU A 2 -6.29 -24.56 -0.23
N ASN A 3 -7.15 -24.07 -1.12
CA ASN A 3 -7.20 -22.66 -1.52
C ASN A 3 -7.96 -21.80 -0.48
N ILE A 4 -7.86 -22.16 0.81
CA ILE A 4 -8.59 -21.51 1.90
C ILE A 4 -7.59 -21.00 2.94
N HIS A 5 -7.74 -19.72 3.32
CA HIS A 5 -7.09 -19.15 4.47
C HIS A 5 -8.08 -19.10 5.65
N TYR A 6 -7.69 -19.70 6.78
CA TYR A 6 -8.49 -19.67 7.99
C TYR A 6 -8.14 -18.46 8.86
N ILE A 7 -9.11 -17.58 9.05
CA ILE A 7 -8.98 -16.43 9.97
C ILE A 7 -8.86 -16.94 11.40
N SER A 8 -7.77 -16.61 12.07
CA SER A 8 -7.44 -17.07 13.43
C SER A 8 -6.74 -15.97 14.22
N SER A 9 -6.29 -16.29 15.44
CA SER A 9 -5.42 -15.43 16.25
C SER A 9 -3.95 -15.47 15.84
N ASP A 10 -3.56 -16.31 14.87
CA ASP A 10 -2.21 -16.36 14.34
C ASP A 10 -1.82 -15.04 13.65
N LEU A 11 -0.55 -14.69 13.77
CA LEU A 11 -0.04 -13.43 13.20
C LEU A 11 -0.09 -13.42 11.68
N LEU A 12 -0.84 -12.51 11.14
CA LEU A 12 -0.88 -12.21 9.71
C LEU A 12 0.36 -11.39 9.31
N SER A 13 1.03 -11.74 8.21
CA SER A 13 2.13 -10.96 7.64
C SER A 13 1.71 -10.25 6.35
N ILE A 14 2.51 -9.28 5.91
CA ILE A 14 2.27 -8.57 4.64
C ILE A 14 2.36 -9.56 3.46
N GLU A 15 3.30 -10.50 3.52
CA GLU A 15 3.49 -11.54 2.50
C GLU A 15 2.27 -12.48 2.44
N MET A 16 1.75 -12.89 3.60
CA MET A 16 0.51 -13.70 3.66
C MET A 16 -0.68 -12.95 3.04
N ILE A 17 -0.82 -11.64 3.28
CA ILE A 17 -1.88 -10.84 2.64
C ILE A 17 -1.69 -10.81 1.13
N ASN A 18 -0.46 -10.64 0.66
CA ASN A 18 -0.14 -10.70 -0.77
C ASN A 18 -0.60 -12.03 -1.38
N GLU A 19 -0.29 -13.17 -0.74
CA GLU A 19 -0.75 -14.47 -1.19
C GLU A 19 -2.27 -14.60 -1.15
N ILE A 20 -2.92 -14.22 -0.04
CA ILE A 20 -4.36 -14.36 0.15
C ILE A 20 -5.13 -13.59 -0.93
N VAL A 21 -4.75 -12.32 -1.14
CA VAL A 21 -5.49 -11.41 -2.02
C VAL A 21 -5.17 -11.65 -3.50
N PHE A 22 -3.87 -11.75 -3.84
CA PHE A 22 -3.45 -11.77 -5.25
C PHE A 22 -3.33 -13.18 -5.85
N GLN A 23 -3.26 -14.23 -5.01
CA GLN A 23 -3.38 -15.62 -5.48
C GLN A 23 -4.82 -16.17 -5.35
N GLY A 24 -5.78 -15.34 -4.89
CA GLY A 24 -7.20 -15.67 -4.89
C GLY A 24 -7.60 -16.73 -3.88
N LYS A 25 -6.96 -16.76 -2.68
CA LYS A 25 -7.39 -17.66 -1.60
C LYS A 25 -8.75 -17.24 -1.07
N GLN A 26 -9.59 -18.21 -0.76
CA GLN A 26 -10.86 -18.00 -0.07
C GLN A 26 -10.65 -17.85 1.44
N LEU A 27 -11.58 -17.21 2.14
CA LEU A 27 -11.54 -17.03 3.57
C LEU A 27 -12.58 -17.95 4.26
N ALA A 28 -12.20 -18.46 5.42
CA ALA A 28 -13.10 -19.11 6.36
C ALA A 28 -12.71 -18.73 7.79
N LEU A 29 -13.67 -18.79 8.74
CA LEU A 29 -13.34 -18.63 10.16
C LEU A 29 -12.78 -19.94 10.72
N SER A 30 -11.75 -19.85 11.56
CA SER A 30 -11.36 -20.95 12.42
C SER A 30 -12.42 -21.21 13.50
N GLU A 31 -12.43 -22.40 14.10
CA GLU A 31 -13.30 -22.71 15.22
C GLU A 31 -13.08 -21.75 16.40
N GLU A 32 -11.83 -21.40 16.67
CA GLU A 32 -11.46 -20.42 17.69
C GLU A 32 -12.09 -19.04 17.43
N ALA A 33 -11.99 -18.54 16.21
CA ALA A 33 -12.57 -17.25 15.83
C ALA A 33 -14.11 -17.24 16.00
N ILE A 34 -14.77 -18.31 15.59
CA ILE A 34 -16.24 -18.48 15.80
C ILE A 34 -16.57 -18.38 17.29
N VAL A 35 -15.88 -19.16 18.12
CA VAL A 35 -16.11 -19.18 19.58
C VAL A 35 -15.86 -17.80 20.20
N ASN A 36 -14.81 -17.10 19.79
CA ASN A 36 -14.49 -15.77 20.31
C ASN A 36 -15.56 -14.73 19.95
N ILE A 37 -16.03 -14.72 18.69
CA ILE A 37 -17.10 -13.83 18.24
C ILE A 37 -18.39 -14.09 19.03
N GLU A 38 -18.84 -15.34 19.09
CA GLU A 38 -20.10 -15.72 19.76
C GLU A 38 -20.05 -15.44 21.27
N LYS A 39 -18.92 -15.75 21.92
CA LYS A 39 -18.71 -15.47 23.34
C LYS A 39 -18.80 -13.99 23.66
N CYS A 40 -18.16 -13.16 22.83
CA CYS A 40 -18.17 -11.70 22.97
C CYS A 40 -19.57 -11.11 22.73
N ARG A 41 -20.27 -11.56 21.68
CA ARG A 41 -21.64 -11.12 21.38
C ARG A 41 -22.60 -11.51 22.52
N LYS A 42 -22.57 -12.77 22.95
CA LYS A 42 -23.42 -13.26 24.06
C LYS A 42 -23.17 -12.45 25.33
N TYR A 43 -21.91 -12.20 25.70
CA TYR A 43 -21.58 -11.39 26.88
C TYR A 43 -22.23 -9.99 26.79
N LEU A 44 -22.11 -9.32 25.63
CA LEU A 44 -22.68 -8.00 25.43
C LEU A 44 -24.21 -8.03 25.54
N ASP A 45 -24.89 -9.02 24.94
CA ASP A 45 -26.35 -9.18 25.00
C ASP A 45 -26.84 -9.41 26.44
N ASP A 46 -26.12 -10.24 27.21
CA ASP A 46 -26.47 -10.51 28.60
C ASP A 46 -26.23 -9.27 29.49
N LYS A 47 -25.13 -8.53 29.24
CA LYS A 47 -24.85 -7.27 29.95
C LYS A 47 -25.90 -6.21 29.68
N MET A 48 -26.39 -6.10 28.43
CA MET A 48 -27.42 -5.13 28.04
C MET A 48 -28.81 -5.46 28.66
N LYS A 49 -29.11 -6.72 28.93
CA LYS A 49 -30.36 -7.12 29.63
C LYS A 49 -30.32 -6.78 31.13
N SER A 50 -29.15 -6.88 31.74
CA SER A 50 -28.96 -6.72 33.17
C SER A 50 -28.58 -5.32 33.63
N ASN A 51 -28.04 -4.47 32.73
CA ASN A 51 -27.54 -3.15 33.08
C ASN A 51 -28.28 -2.05 32.33
N SER A 52 -28.79 -1.07 33.09
CA SER A 52 -29.46 0.13 32.55
C SER A 52 -28.56 1.35 32.44
N GLU A 53 -27.29 1.26 32.88
CA GLU A 53 -26.34 2.38 32.85
C GLU A 53 -25.92 2.71 31.41
N PRO A 54 -25.62 3.99 31.10
CA PRO A 54 -25.07 4.38 29.81
C PRO A 54 -23.70 3.75 29.57
N ILE A 55 -23.55 3.07 28.44
CA ILE A 55 -22.26 2.54 27.94
C ILE A 55 -22.02 3.16 26.57
N TYR A 56 -20.90 3.90 26.45
CA TYR A 56 -20.56 4.59 25.22
C TYR A 56 -20.59 3.68 23.99
N GLY A 57 -21.24 4.14 22.94
CA GLY A 57 -21.28 3.46 21.65
C GLY A 57 -22.14 2.19 21.61
N ILE A 58 -22.78 1.83 22.73
CA ILE A 58 -23.65 0.66 22.87
C ILE A 58 -25.11 1.08 23.03
N ASN A 59 -25.42 1.88 24.06
CA ASN A 59 -26.77 2.39 24.35
C ASN A 59 -26.76 3.94 24.51
N THR A 60 -25.77 4.61 23.95
CA THR A 60 -25.69 6.08 23.88
C THR A 60 -25.54 6.54 22.43
N GLY A 61 -25.71 7.84 22.20
CA GLY A 61 -25.24 8.48 20.97
C GLY A 61 -23.72 8.44 20.83
N PHE A 62 -23.19 8.99 19.74
CA PHE A 62 -21.77 8.90 19.36
C PHE A 62 -21.12 10.28 19.39
N GLY A 63 -19.77 10.32 19.48
CA GLY A 63 -18.98 11.56 19.51
C GLY A 63 -19.48 12.49 20.61
N SER A 64 -19.79 13.73 20.27
CA SER A 64 -20.33 14.74 21.21
C SER A 64 -21.72 14.39 21.79
N LEU A 65 -22.43 13.41 21.21
CA LEU A 65 -23.75 12.94 21.69
C LEU A 65 -23.64 11.78 22.69
N CYS A 66 -22.47 11.46 23.20
CA CYS A 66 -22.18 10.33 24.09
C CYS A 66 -23.01 10.30 25.38
N ASN A 67 -23.55 11.43 25.83
CA ASN A 67 -24.41 11.56 27.01
C ASN A 67 -25.89 11.32 26.75
N VAL A 68 -26.31 11.12 25.49
CA VAL A 68 -27.69 10.88 25.11
C VAL A 68 -27.98 9.39 25.16
N LYS A 69 -28.73 8.95 26.15
CA LYS A 69 -29.16 7.56 26.29
C LYS A 69 -30.22 7.18 25.26
N ILE A 70 -30.10 6.01 24.65
CA ILE A 70 -31.01 5.47 23.64
C ILE A 70 -31.77 4.26 24.26
N SER A 71 -33.07 4.21 24.01
CA SER A 71 -33.88 3.07 24.48
C SER A 71 -33.54 1.77 23.72
N ASN A 72 -33.71 0.64 24.40
CA ASN A 72 -33.37 -0.68 23.81
C ASN A 72 -34.10 -0.95 22.48
N GLU A 73 -35.35 -0.46 22.35
CA GLU A 73 -36.16 -0.61 21.14
C GLU A 73 -35.58 0.11 19.93
N ASN A 74 -34.78 1.16 20.16
CA ASN A 74 -34.19 1.98 19.12
C ASN A 74 -32.71 1.64 18.84
N LEU A 75 -32.10 0.67 19.54
CA LEU A 75 -30.67 0.37 19.38
C LEU A 75 -30.31 -0.09 17.96
N SER A 76 -31.12 -0.98 17.36
CA SER A 76 -30.87 -1.44 15.98
C SER A 76 -31.01 -0.28 14.98
N LYS A 77 -32.03 0.57 15.15
CA LYS A 77 -32.21 1.75 14.30
C LYS A 77 -31.07 2.75 14.45
N LEU A 78 -30.53 2.93 15.66
CA LEU A 78 -29.35 3.74 15.91
C LEU A 78 -28.13 3.26 15.10
N GLN A 79 -27.87 1.94 15.12
CA GLN A 79 -26.74 1.34 14.41
C GLN A 79 -26.90 1.49 12.87
N GLU A 80 -28.11 1.25 12.35
CA GLU A 80 -28.42 1.48 10.93
C GLU A 80 -28.22 2.94 10.52
N ASN A 81 -28.78 3.89 11.30
CA ASN A 81 -28.64 5.31 11.05
C ASN A 81 -27.19 5.77 11.11
N LEU A 82 -26.37 5.17 12.00
CA LEU A 82 -24.94 5.47 12.08
C LEU A 82 -24.25 5.12 10.77
N VAL A 83 -24.44 3.90 10.26
CA VAL A 83 -23.84 3.47 8.98
C VAL A 83 -24.27 4.39 7.84
N LYS A 84 -25.58 4.68 7.72
CA LYS A 84 -26.13 5.52 6.65
C LYS A 84 -25.62 6.96 6.70
N SER A 85 -25.59 7.58 7.88
CA SER A 85 -25.18 8.98 8.03
C SER A 85 -23.68 9.22 7.84
N HIS A 86 -22.86 8.18 8.05
CA HIS A 86 -21.41 8.25 7.91
C HIS A 86 -20.90 7.89 6.51
N ALA A 87 -21.76 7.30 5.66
CA ALA A 87 -21.44 6.99 4.27
C ALA A 87 -21.53 8.25 3.39
N CYS A 88 -20.63 9.19 3.59
CA CYS A 88 -20.59 10.51 2.95
C CYS A 88 -19.28 10.78 2.20
N GLY A 89 -18.53 9.72 1.87
CA GLY A 89 -17.29 9.80 1.10
C GLY A 89 -17.50 10.32 -0.32
N THR A 90 -16.48 10.95 -0.88
CA THR A 90 -16.47 11.55 -2.22
C THR A 90 -15.09 11.41 -2.88
N GLY A 91 -14.91 11.96 -4.08
CA GLY A 91 -13.68 11.86 -4.86
C GLY A 91 -13.62 10.60 -5.72
N ASP A 92 -12.41 10.16 -6.04
CA ASP A 92 -12.19 8.95 -6.83
C ASP A 92 -12.59 7.69 -6.06
N GLU A 93 -12.93 6.63 -6.78
CA GLU A 93 -13.18 5.33 -6.17
C GLU A 93 -11.87 4.69 -5.69
N VAL A 94 -11.97 3.97 -4.57
CA VAL A 94 -10.83 3.19 -4.02
C VAL A 94 -10.56 2.00 -4.94
N PRO A 95 -9.29 1.72 -5.31
CA PRO A 95 -8.95 0.55 -6.12
C PRO A 95 -9.48 -0.76 -5.52
N HIS A 96 -9.94 -1.66 -6.39
CA HIS A 96 -10.58 -2.92 -6.00
C HIS A 96 -9.69 -3.79 -5.10
N GLU A 97 -8.40 -3.83 -5.39
CA GLU A 97 -7.41 -4.58 -4.61
C GLU A 97 -7.33 -4.05 -3.17
N ILE A 98 -7.40 -2.74 -3.00
CA ILE A 98 -7.40 -2.10 -1.67
C ILE A 98 -8.71 -2.39 -0.95
N VAL A 99 -9.86 -2.34 -1.64
CA VAL A 99 -11.17 -2.73 -1.05
C VAL A 99 -11.13 -4.18 -0.57
N LYS A 100 -10.54 -5.07 -1.35
CA LYS A 100 -10.39 -6.50 -0.98
C LYS A 100 -9.52 -6.67 0.28
N ILE A 101 -8.43 -5.91 0.39
CA ILE A 101 -7.60 -5.87 1.61
C ILE A 101 -8.40 -5.27 2.78
N MET A 102 -9.18 -4.20 2.57
CA MET A 102 -10.05 -3.64 3.62
C MET A 102 -11.02 -4.67 4.19
N LEU A 103 -11.68 -5.47 3.33
CA LEU A 103 -12.56 -6.57 3.75
C LEU A 103 -11.80 -7.58 4.62
N LEU A 104 -10.65 -8.08 4.14
CA LEU A 104 -9.81 -9.02 4.87
C LEU A 104 -9.42 -8.48 6.26
N LEU A 105 -8.92 -7.24 6.33
CA LEU A 105 -8.47 -6.64 7.58
C LEU A 105 -9.64 -6.35 8.55
N LYS A 106 -10.81 -5.99 8.04
CA LYS A 106 -12.01 -5.82 8.89
C LYS A 106 -12.47 -7.16 9.44
N ILE A 107 -12.51 -8.21 8.64
CA ILE A 107 -12.83 -9.59 9.07
C ILE A 107 -11.83 -10.02 10.15
N GLN A 108 -10.54 -9.86 9.93
CA GLN A 108 -9.49 -10.22 10.87
C GLN A 108 -9.68 -9.52 12.22
N SER A 109 -9.84 -8.19 12.23
CA SER A 109 -10.02 -7.40 13.46
C SER A 109 -11.27 -7.79 14.25
N LEU A 110 -12.39 -8.03 13.57
CA LEU A 110 -13.65 -8.44 14.22
C LEU A 110 -13.59 -9.86 14.80
N SER A 111 -12.72 -10.71 14.24
CA SER A 111 -12.61 -12.13 14.61
C SER A 111 -11.88 -12.37 15.93
N TYR A 112 -11.17 -11.37 16.46
CA TYR A 112 -10.50 -11.48 17.76
C TYR A 112 -11.46 -11.54 18.96
N GLY A 113 -12.77 -11.23 18.76
CA GLY A 113 -13.78 -11.34 19.81
C GLY A 113 -13.78 -10.22 20.85
N HIS A 114 -13.41 -8.99 20.44
CA HIS A 114 -13.46 -7.79 21.29
C HIS A 114 -14.47 -6.74 20.84
N SER A 115 -15.14 -6.97 19.71
CA SER A 115 -15.97 -5.96 19.04
C SER A 115 -17.47 -6.12 19.27
N GLY A 116 -17.93 -7.27 19.77
CA GLY A 116 -19.33 -7.53 20.09
C GLY A 116 -20.26 -7.64 18.88
N VAL A 117 -19.76 -8.07 17.74
CA VAL A 117 -20.53 -8.27 16.51
C VAL A 117 -21.21 -9.65 16.49
N GLN A 118 -22.27 -9.78 15.70
CA GLN A 118 -22.89 -11.08 15.42
C GLN A 118 -21.98 -11.91 14.49
N LEU A 119 -22.01 -13.23 14.63
CA LEU A 119 -21.28 -14.13 13.74
C LEU A 119 -21.71 -13.96 12.27
N ILE A 120 -23.02 -13.78 12.02
CA ILE A 120 -23.56 -13.58 10.67
C ILE A 120 -23.01 -12.32 9.99
N THR A 121 -22.68 -11.27 10.74
CA THR A 121 -22.08 -10.04 10.21
C THR A 121 -20.68 -10.31 9.66
N VAL A 122 -19.86 -11.04 10.42
CA VAL A 122 -18.51 -11.42 9.98
C VAL A 122 -18.58 -12.40 8.80
N GLN A 123 -19.49 -13.39 8.88
CA GLN A 123 -19.68 -14.36 7.79
C GLN A 123 -20.09 -13.66 6.49
N ARG A 124 -20.98 -12.65 6.53
CA ARG A 124 -21.39 -11.92 5.34
C ARG A 124 -20.24 -11.11 4.72
N LEU A 125 -19.32 -10.55 5.53
CA LEU A 125 -18.11 -9.92 5.01
C LEU A 125 -17.20 -10.96 4.31
N ILE A 126 -17.08 -12.16 4.85
CA ILE A 126 -16.37 -13.29 4.21
C ILE A 126 -17.07 -13.69 2.90
N ASP A 127 -18.39 -13.76 2.89
CA ASP A 127 -19.16 -14.08 1.68
C ASP A 127 -18.93 -13.02 0.60
N PHE A 128 -18.87 -11.72 0.97
CA PHE A 128 -18.51 -10.66 0.02
C PHE A 128 -17.10 -10.84 -0.54
N TYR A 129 -16.11 -11.09 0.33
CA TYR A 129 -14.74 -11.34 -0.09
C TYR A 129 -14.64 -12.54 -1.05
N ASN A 130 -15.24 -13.66 -0.69
CA ASN A 130 -15.15 -14.91 -1.42
C ASN A 130 -15.86 -14.91 -2.79
N ASN A 131 -16.86 -14.04 -2.96
CA ASN A 131 -17.60 -13.88 -4.20
C ASN A 131 -17.21 -12.63 -5.00
N ASP A 132 -16.09 -11.98 -4.65
CA ASP A 132 -15.62 -10.73 -5.26
C ASP A 132 -16.70 -9.63 -5.32
N ILE A 133 -17.55 -9.57 -4.29
CA ILE A 133 -18.54 -8.52 -4.11
C ILE A 133 -17.83 -7.35 -3.40
N LEU A 134 -17.42 -6.36 -4.17
CA LEU A 134 -16.58 -5.26 -3.68
C LEU A 134 -17.41 -4.00 -3.47
N PRO A 135 -17.60 -3.53 -2.21
CA PRO A 135 -18.28 -2.27 -1.93
C PRO A 135 -17.63 -1.08 -2.64
N VAL A 136 -18.45 -0.16 -3.15
CA VAL A 136 -17.96 1.10 -3.73
C VAL A 136 -17.60 2.05 -2.60
N ILE A 137 -16.33 2.40 -2.52
CA ILE A 137 -15.74 3.26 -1.48
C ILE A 137 -15.02 4.42 -2.16
N TYR A 138 -14.99 5.58 -1.51
CA TYR A 138 -14.37 6.79 -2.06
C TYR A 138 -13.13 7.21 -1.28
N THR A 139 -12.21 7.87 -1.96
CA THR A 139 -10.89 8.24 -1.43
C THR A 139 -10.92 9.40 -0.43
N GLN A 140 -11.97 10.22 -0.42
CA GLN A 140 -12.09 11.40 0.44
C GLN A 140 -13.24 11.24 1.42
N GLY A 141 -13.03 11.62 2.69
CA GLY A 141 -14.07 11.60 3.73
C GLY A 141 -13.57 11.21 5.11
N SER A 142 -12.34 10.70 5.27
CA SER A 142 -11.78 10.37 6.57
C SER A 142 -10.78 11.44 7.05
N LEU A 143 -10.97 11.91 8.29
CA LEU A 143 -10.00 12.70 9.05
C LEU A 143 -9.02 11.81 9.83
N GLY A 144 -9.30 10.52 9.95
CA GLY A 144 -8.64 9.65 10.90
C GLY A 144 -8.92 10.04 12.36
N ALA A 145 -10.10 10.61 12.63
CA ALA A 145 -10.55 11.06 13.95
C ALA A 145 -10.88 9.85 14.85
N SER A 146 -11.94 9.10 14.49
CA SER A 146 -12.27 7.81 15.11
C SER A 146 -11.89 6.65 14.18
N GLY A 147 -10.72 6.72 13.56
CA GLY A 147 -10.31 5.91 12.43
C GLY A 147 -10.98 6.36 11.14
N ASP A 148 -11.29 5.43 10.27
CA ASP A 148 -11.71 5.63 8.89
C ASP A 148 -13.24 5.57 8.73
N LEU A 149 -13.99 6.42 9.46
CA LEU A 149 -15.45 6.32 9.57
C LEU A 149 -16.17 6.28 8.22
N ALA A 150 -15.98 7.27 7.35
CA ALA A 150 -16.71 7.35 6.09
C ALA A 150 -16.36 6.20 5.12
N PRO A 151 -15.09 5.86 4.87
CA PRO A 151 -14.75 4.69 4.05
C PRO A 151 -15.31 3.38 4.58
N LEU A 152 -15.25 3.15 5.90
CA LEU A 152 -15.77 1.94 6.53
C LEU A 152 -17.30 1.91 6.57
N ALA A 153 -17.96 3.08 6.59
CA ALA A 153 -19.41 3.16 6.39
C ALA A 153 -19.80 2.69 4.99
N HIS A 154 -19.10 3.16 3.94
CA HIS A 154 -19.31 2.67 2.58
C HIS A 154 -19.03 1.16 2.46
N LEU A 155 -17.96 0.65 3.10
CA LEU A 155 -17.69 -0.79 3.16
C LEU A 155 -18.88 -1.58 3.73
N SER A 156 -19.60 -1.00 4.70
CA SER A 156 -20.62 -1.66 5.50
C SER A 156 -22.04 -1.50 4.94
N LEU A 157 -22.33 -0.50 4.11
CA LEU A 157 -23.66 -0.28 3.53
C LEU A 157 -24.25 -1.52 2.86
N PRO A 158 -23.48 -2.32 2.09
CA PRO A 158 -24.03 -3.50 1.43
C PRO A 158 -24.55 -4.58 2.38
N LEU A 159 -24.07 -4.63 3.62
CA LEU A 159 -24.61 -5.54 4.65
C LEU A 159 -26.09 -5.24 4.93
N LEU A 160 -26.50 -3.97 4.80
CA LEU A 160 -27.86 -3.48 5.00
C LEU A 160 -28.70 -3.51 3.72
N GLY A 161 -28.15 -3.99 2.59
CA GLY A 161 -28.78 -3.89 1.28
C GLY A 161 -28.77 -2.49 0.67
N GLU A 162 -27.97 -1.59 1.22
CA GLU A 162 -27.83 -0.20 0.76
C GLU A 162 -26.51 0.00 0.02
N GLY A 163 -26.39 1.15 -0.68
CA GLY A 163 -25.19 1.47 -1.46
C GLY A 163 -25.02 0.62 -2.70
N GLU A 164 -23.79 0.59 -3.21
CA GLU A 164 -23.45 -0.07 -4.46
C GLU A 164 -22.22 -0.96 -4.28
N VAL A 165 -22.13 -1.99 -5.11
CA VAL A 165 -21.00 -2.93 -5.16
C VAL A 165 -20.59 -3.21 -6.60
N TYR A 166 -19.35 -3.61 -6.80
CA TYR A 166 -18.93 -4.31 -8.01
C TYR A 166 -19.13 -5.82 -7.85
N LEU A 167 -19.69 -6.45 -8.85
CA LEU A 167 -19.78 -7.90 -9.02
C LEU A 167 -19.63 -8.21 -10.51
N ASP A 168 -18.78 -9.19 -10.84
CA ASP A 168 -18.45 -9.56 -12.23
C ASP A 168 -17.97 -8.35 -13.08
N GLY A 169 -17.28 -7.38 -12.46
CA GLY A 169 -16.81 -6.15 -13.10
C GLY A 169 -17.87 -5.07 -13.33
N PHE A 170 -19.12 -5.28 -12.91
CA PHE A 170 -20.21 -4.31 -13.08
C PHE A 170 -20.65 -3.71 -11.75
N ARG A 171 -20.73 -2.38 -11.72
CA ARG A 171 -21.29 -1.62 -10.61
C ARG A 171 -22.80 -1.77 -10.57
N GLN A 172 -23.37 -2.11 -9.42
CA GLN A 172 -24.79 -2.34 -9.24
C GLN A 172 -25.26 -2.11 -7.79
N PRO A 173 -26.55 -1.85 -7.54
CA PRO A 173 -27.08 -1.70 -6.20
C PRO A 173 -26.89 -2.96 -5.36
N ALA A 174 -26.45 -2.80 -4.11
CA ALA A 174 -26.23 -3.92 -3.18
C ALA A 174 -27.48 -4.78 -2.95
N ALA A 175 -28.68 -4.16 -2.88
CA ALA A 175 -29.94 -4.87 -2.74
C ALA A 175 -30.15 -5.94 -3.82
N LYS A 176 -29.82 -5.62 -5.08
CA LYS A 176 -29.94 -6.60 -6.19
C LYS A 176 -28.98 -7.77 -6.06
N VAL A 177 -27.77 -7.49 -5.51
CA VAL A 177 -26.77 -8.53 -5.29
C VAL A 177 -27.22 -9.43 -4.14
N LEU A 178 -27.71 -8.88 -3.03
CA LEU A 178 -28.29 -9.68 -1.95
C LEU A 178 -29.42 -10.57 -2.45
N GLU A 179 -30.36 -10.03 -3.25
CA GLU A 179 -31.45 -10.80 -3.86
C GLU A 179 -30.93 -11.94 -4.74
N LYS A 180 -29.92 -11.68 -5.60
CA LYS A 180 -29.28 -12.69 -6.46
C LYS A 180 -28.72 -13.87 -5.66
N PHE A 181 -28.10 -13.58 -4.50
CA PHE A 181 -27.53 -14.59 -3.60
C PHE A 181 -28.55 -15.16 -2.60
N LYS A 182 -29.81 -14.66 -2.58
CA LYS A 182 -30.85 -14.99 -1.59
C LYS A 182 -30.41 -14.69 -0.16
N TRP A 183 -29.70 -13.59 0.02
CA TRP A 183 -29.28 -13.12 1.33
C TRP A 183 -30.19 -12.00 1.82
N GLU A 184 -30.68 -12.14 3.05
CA GLU A 184 -31.40 -11.06 3.71
C GLU A 184 -30.41 -9.97 4.19
N PRO A 185 -30.79 -8.68 4.16
CA PRO A 185 -30.04 -7.63 4.82
C PRO A 185 -29.80 -7.95 6.30
N ILE A 186 -28.61 -7.59 6.79
CA ILE A 186 -28.26 -7.80 8.21
C ILE A 186 -28.99 -6.76 9.07
N VAL A 187 -29.64 -7.20 10.11
CA VAL A 187 -30.22 -6.34 11.14
C VAL A 187 -29.18 -6.17 12.24
N LEU A 188 -28.53 -5.00 12.24
CA LEU A 188 -27.48 -4.68 13.20
C LEU A 188 -27.99 -4.61 14.62
N GLN A 189 -27.28 -5.25 15.54
CA GLN A 189 -27.55 -5.21 16.97
C GLN A 189 -26.73 -4.10 17.66
N SER A 190 -26.92 -3.90 18.96
CA SER A 190 -26.15 -2.91 19.74
C SER A 190 -24.65 -3.02 19.50
N LYS A 191 -23.95 -1.88 19.33
CA LYS A 191 -22.54 -1.73 19.02
C LYS A 191 -22.10 -2.10 17.60
N GLU A 192 -22.83 -2.89 16.84
CA GLU A 192 -22.34 -3.41 15.55
C GLU A 192 -22.06 -2.30 14.52
N GLY A 193 -22.90 -1.27 14.42
CA GLY A 193 -22.64 -0.14 13.54
C GLY A 193 -21.29 0.51 13.86
N LEU A 194 -21.04 0.77 15.16
CA LEU A 194 -19.76 1.37 15.55
C LEU A 194 -18.57 0.40 15.35
N ALA A 195 -18.73 -0.89 15.61
CA ALA A 195 -17.68 -1.89 15.36
C ALA A 195 -17.29 -1.97 13.86
N LEU A 196 -18.28 -1.79 12.99
CA LEU A 196 -18.05 -1.79 11.53
C LEU A 196 -17.35 -0.52 11.05
N LEU A 197 -17.73 0.64 11.58
CA LEU A 197 -17.22 1.95 11.10
C LEU A 197 -15.91 2.38 11.77
N ASN A 198 -15.72 2.01 13.03
CA ASN A 198 -14.52 2.38 13.78
C ASN A 198 -13.34 1.52 13.36
N GLY A 199 -12.15 2.11 13.33
CA GLY A 199 -10.92 1.40 13.03
C GLY A 199 -10.14 1.97 11.88
N THR A 200 -8.99 1.37 11.60
CA THR A 200 -7.96 1.90 10.70
C THR A 200 -7.83 1.11 9.40
N GLN A 201 -8.83 0.34 9.02
CA GLN A 201 -8.72 -0.63 7.93
C GLN A 201 -8.56 0.01 6.54
N PHE A 202 -9.01 1.24 6.33
CA PHE A 202 -8.74 1.99 5.10
C PHE A 202 -7.26 2.38 5.03
N MET A 203 -6.73 3.07 6.04
CA MET A 203 -5.31 3.42 6.12
C MET A 203 -4.43 2.19 6.05
N SER A 204 -4.81 1.12 6.76
CA SER A 204 -4.05 -0.14 6.79
C SER A 204 -4.04 -0.85 5.44
N ALA A 205 -5.15 -0.88 4.71
CA ALA A 205 -5.23 -1.50 3.39
C ALA A 205 -4.35 -0.76 2.36
N TYR A 206 -4.40 0.57 2.36
CA TYR A 206 -3.49 1.39 1.55
C TYR A 206 -2.03 1.13 1.92
N GLY A 207 -1.72 1.09 3.22
CA GLY A 207 -0.36 0.86 3.70
C GLY A 207 0.17 -0.53 3.31
N VAL A 208 -0.62 -1.58 3.46
CA VAL A 208 -0.26 -2.93 3.02
C VAL A 208 -0.01 -2.98 1.52
N TYR A 209 -0.94 -2.45 0.72
CA TYR A 209 -0.82 -2.43 -0.73
C TYR A 209 0.42 -1.65 -1.20
N THR A 210 0.65 -0.47 -0.64
CA THR A 210 1.82 0.34 -0.97
C THR A 210 3.14 -0.28 -0.50
N LEU A 211 3.15 -1.00 0.64
CA LEU A 211 4.33 -1.74 1.10
C LEU A 211 4.70 -2.89 0.17
N ILE A 212 3.73 -3.70 -0.28
CA ILE A 212 3.95 -4.78 -1.24
C ILE A 212 4.60 -4.22 -2.51
N LYS A 213 4.04 -3.14 -3.06
CA LYS A 213 4.62 -2.47 -4.23
C LYS A 213 6.00 -1.85 -3.95
N SER A 214 6.18 -1.23 -2.78
CA SER A 214 7.45 -0.56 -2.42
C SER A 214 8.61 -1.54 -2.28
N GLN A 215 8.38 -2.72 -1.72
CA GLN A 215 9.40 -3.78 -1.63
C GLN A 215 9.85 -4.19 -3.03
N LYS A 216 8.90 -4.45 -3.94
CA LYS A 216 9.18 -4.78 -5.34
C LYS A 216 9.93 -3.67 -6.06
N LEU A 217 9.47 -2.42 -5.94
CA LEU A 217 10.09 -1.27 -6.59
C LEU A 217 11.49 -0.98 -6.03
N SER A 218 11.73 -1.22 -4.75
CA SER A 218 13.06 -1.08 -4.14
C SER A 218 14.07 -2.10 -4.70
N TYR A 219 13.64 -3.33 -4.92
CA TYR A 219 14.45 -4.36 -5.59
C TYR A 219 14.74 -3.98 -7.06
N LEU A 220 13.70 -3.61 -7.82
CA LEU A 220 13.83 -3.21 -9.21
C LEU A 220 14.67 -1.94 -9.38
N ALA A 221 14.64 -1.01 -8.42
CA ALA A 221 15.51 0.16 -8.43
C ALA A 221 16.99 -0.21 -8.37
N ASP A 222 17.36 -1.27 -7.66
CA ASP A 222 18.73 -1.76 -7.65
C ASP A 222 19.11 -2.40 -9.00
N VAL A 223 18.24 -3.25 -9.56
CA VAL A 223 18.47 -3.89 -10.87
C VAL A 223 18.63 -2.82 -11.95
N ILE A 224 17.71 -1.86 -12.02
CA ILE A 224 17.74 -0.78 -13.01
C ILE A 224 18.94 0.15 -12.77
N GLY A 225 19.26 0.41 -11.50
CA GLY A 225 20.44 1.19 -11.11
C GLY A 225 21.74 0.52 -11.52
N ALA A 226 21.83 -0.81 -11.47
CA ALA A 226 22.97 -1.59 -11.94
C ALA A 226 23.12 -1.51 -13.47
N ILE A 227 22.01 -1.65 -14.21
CA ILE A 227 22.00 -1.45 -15.68
C ILE A 227 22.45 -0.01 -16.03
N SER A 228 21.95 0.99 -15.28
CA SER A 228 22.35 2.38 -15.46
C SER A 228 23.84 2.60 -15.18
N LEU A 229 24.40 1.97 -14.14
CA LEU A 229 25.82 2.05 -13.77
C LEU A 229 26.70 1.53 -14.90
N GLU A 230 26.38 0.37 -15.48
CA GLU A 230 27.07 -0.20 -16.63
C GLU A 230 26.92 0.66 -17.87
N GLY A 231 25.68 1.09 -18.18
CA GLY A 231 25.41 1.96 -19.30
C GLY A 231 26.22 3.26 -19.25
N PHE A 232 26.41 3.83 -18.05
CA PHE A 232 27.21 5.04 -17.83
C PHE A 232 28.72 4.79 -17.74
N ASP A 233 29.20 3.54 -17.88
CA ASP A 233 30.59 3.15 -17.62
C ASP A 233 31.04 3.49 -16.20
N GLY A 234 30.20 3.20 -15.21
CA GLY A 234 30.45 3.51 -13.81
C GLY A 234 31.46 2.56 -13.15
N ARG A 235 31.83 2.89 -11.89
CA ARG A 235 32.79 2.15 -11.08
C ARG A 235 32.11 1.28 -10.03
N LEU A 236 32.64 0.08 -9.80
CA LEU A 236 32.12 -0.85 -8.76
C LEU A 236 32.78 -0.62 -7.38
N GLU A 237 33.91 0.08 -7.31
CA GLU A 237 34.65 0.29 -6.05
C GLU A 237 33.78 0.93 -4.93
N PRO A 238 32.81 1.85 -5.20
CA PRO A 238 31.91 2.39 -4.18
C PRO A 238 31.01 1.36 -3.50
N PHE A 239 30.89 0.16 -4.06
CA PHE A 239 30.06 -0.94 -3.54
C PHE A 239 30.89 -1.99 -2.77
N THR A 240 32.20 -1.76 -2.56
CA THR A 240 33.10 -2.65 -1.84
C THR A 240 32.74 -2.72 -0.35
N ASP A 241 32.71 -3.92 0.25
CA ASP A 241 32.36 -4.17 1.65
C ASP A 241 33.06 -3.26 2.64
N LEU A 242 34.35 -2.99 2.42
CA LEU A 242 35.18 -2.21 3.34
C LEU A 242 34.58 -0.82 3.64
N ILE A 243 33.92 -0.20 2.66
CA ILE A 243 33.26 1.11 2.85
C ILE A 243 32.01 0.97 3.71
N HIS A 244 31.27 -0.11 3.56
CA HIS A 244 29.98 -0.32 4.21
C HIS A 244 30.14 -0.88 5.63
N LEU A 245 31.20 -1.65 5.88
CA LEU A 245 31.52 -2.17 7.21
C LEU A 245 31.89 -1.07 8.22
N ILE A 246 32.48 0.04 7.77
CA ILE A 246 32.79 1.20 8.64
C ILE A 246 31.61 2.16 8.82
N ARG A 247 30.48 1.94 8.10
CA ARG A 247 29.22 2.67 8.24
C ARG A 247 28.04 1.71 8.04
N PRO A 248 27.77 0.82 9.01
CA PRO A 248 26.94 -0.37 8.80
C PRO A 248 25.43 -0.13 8.95
N HIS A 249 24.84 0.80 8.19
CA HIS A 249 23.41 0.85 8.02
C HIS A 249 22.95 -0.38 7.22
N LYS A 250 21.95 -1.09 7.72
CA LYS A 250 21.52 -2.38 7.17
C LYS A 250 21.18 -2.29 5.68
N GLY A 251 20.33 -1.37 5.30
CA GLY A 251 19.94 -1.19 3.90
C GLY A 251 21.10 -0.78 3.00
N GLN A 252 22.07 0.02 3.51
CA GLN A 252 23.29 0.38 2.78
C GLN A 252 24.16 -0.84 2.46
N VAL A 253 24.36 -1.71 3.46
CA VAL A 253 25.13 -2.96 3.29
C VAL A 253 24.44 -3.88 2.28
N GLN A 254 23.13 -4.10 2.46
CA GLN A 254 22.33 -4.93 1.54
C GLN A 254 22.34 -4.42 0.10
N THR A 255 22.22 -3.10 -0.09
CA THR A 255 22.26 -2.53 -1.44
C THR A 255 23.63 -2.74 -2.10
N ALA A 256 24.71 -2.54 -1.35
CA ALA A 256 26.05 -2.74 -1.89
C ALA A 256 26.32 -4.20 -2.26
N GLU A 257 25.88 -5.14 -1.43
CA GLU A 257 25.93 -6.57 -1.69
C GLU A 257 25.16 -6.94 -2.95
N HIS A 258 23.89 -6.52 -3.04
CA HIS A 258 23.04 -6.78 -4.20
C HIS A 258 23.64 -6.25 -5.51
N PHE A 259 24.28 -5.06 -5.49
CA PHE A 259 24.96 -4.55 -6.69
C PHE A 259 26.17 -5.39 -7.09
N ARG A 260 26.95 -5.91 -6.14
CA ARG A 260 28.06 -6.80 -6.45
C ARG A 260 27.58 -8.11 -7.08
N ASP A 261 26.49 -8.68 -6.53
CA ASP A 261 25.87 -9.90 -7.06
C ASP A 261 25.29 -9.69 -8.46
N LEU A 262 24.55 -8.58 -8.65
CA LEU A 262 23.96 -8.23 -9.95
C LEU A 262 25.03 -8.04 -11.05
N LEU A 263 26.24 -7.59 -10.70
CA LEU A 263 27.30 -7.22 -11.63
C LEU A 263 28.46 -8.22 -11.66
N GLU A 264 28.30 -9.38 -10.99
CA GLU A 264 29.30 -10.45 -10.99
C GLU A 264 29.60 -10.91 -12.43
N ASP A 265 30.86 -11.06 -12.76
CA ASP A 265 31.35 -11.48 -14.08
C ASP A 265 30.96 -10.56 -15.27
N SER A 266 30.48 -9.35 -15.02
CA SER A 266 30.21 -8.39 -16.10
C SER A 266 31.47 -7.94 -16.83
N GLN A 267 31.49 -8.14 -18.14
CA GLN A 267 32.55 -7.64 -19.03
C GLN A 267 32.55 -6.11 -19.12
N ILE A 268 31.39 -5.47 -18.96
CA ILE A 268 31.25 -4.00 -19.05
C ILE A 268 31.89 -3.34 -17.83
N ILE A 269 31.58 -3.84 -16.64
CA ILE A 269 32.15 -3.33 -15.38
C ILE A 269 33.66 -3.58 -15.31
N ALA A 270 34.13 -4.71 -15.81
CA ALA A 270 35.54 -5.10 -15.78
C ALA A 270 36.44 -4.21 -16.67
N GLN A 271 35.90 -3.37 -17.53
CA GLN A 271 36.72 -2.50 -18.39
C GLN A 271 37.53 -1.48 -17.59
N PRO A 272 38.77 -1.18 -17.98
CA PRO A 272 39.56 -0.11 -17.38
C PRO A 272 38.82 1.26 -17.44
N LYS A 273 38.76 1.95 -16.30
CA LYS A 273 38.08 3.25 -16.20
C LYS A 273 39.05 4.41 -16.39
N THR A 274 38.67 5.36 -17.25
CA THR A 274 39.49 6.57 -17.53
C THR A 274 39.19 7.74 -16.58
N HIS A 275 38.12 7.66 -15.81
CA HIS A 275 37.69 8.67 -14.84
C HIS A 275 38.02 8.28 -13.41
N VAL A 276 38.17 9.26 -12.51
CA VAL A 276 38.59 9.04 -11.13
C VAL A 276 37.41 8.58 -10.26
N GLN A 277 36.22 9.17 -10.47
CA GLN A 277 35.02 8.88 -9.69
C GLN A 277 33.74 9.17 -10.48
N ASP A 278 32.62 8.60 -10.02
CA ASP A 278 31.30 8.80 -10.60
C ASP A 278 30.52 9.94 -9.93
N PRO A 279 29.52 10.53 -10.60
CA PRO A 279 28.52 11.38 -9.96
C PRO A 279 27.83 10.66 -8.77
N TYR A 280 27.29 11.45 -7.84
CA TYR A 280 26.66 10.90 -6.62
C TYR A 280 25.48 9.98 -6.92
N SER A 281 24.74 10.23 -8.01
CA SER A 281 23.62 9.38 -8.41
C SER A 281 24.01 7.93 -8.74
N PHE A 282 25.31 7.66 -8.94
CA PHE A 282 25.88 6.33 -9.10
C PHE A 282 26.65 5.90 -7.85
N ARG A 283 27.68 6.63 -7.43
CA ARG A 283 28.53 6.17 -6.32
C ARG A 283 27.89 6.22 -4.94
N CYS A 284 26.77 6.96 -4.77
CA CYS A 284 26.02 7.02 -3.52
C CYS A 284 24.74 6.17 -3.54
N ILE A 285 24.57 5.29 -4.53
CA ILE A 285 23.42 4.36 -4.58
C ILE A 285 23.25 3.58 -3.26
N PRO A 286 24.30 2.96 -2.67
CA PRO A 286 24.15 2.20 -1.43
C PRO A 286 23.59 3.04 -0.27
N GLN A 287 24.01 4.30 -0.16
CA GLN A 287 23.57 5.21 0.89
C GLN A 287 22.12 5.65 0.72
N VAL A 288 21.69 5.92 -0.51
CA VAL A 288 20.35 6.46 -0.79
C VAL A 288 19.31 5.35 -0.88
N HIS A 289 19.54 4.31 -1.69
CA HIS A 289 18.65 3.15 -1.78
C HIS A 289 18.55 2.45 -0.42
N GLY A 290 19.69 2.33 0.29
CA GLY A 290 19.74 1.72 1.62
C GLY A 290 18.90 2.46 2.64
N ALA A 291 18.92 3.79 2.67
CA ALA A 291 18.08 4.59 3.56
C ALA A 291 16.58 4.37 3.29
N SER A 292 16.20 4.26 2.01
CA SER A 292 14.83 3.92 1.61
C SER A 292 14.43 2.51 2.06
N LYS A 293 15.31 1.52 1.93
CA LYS A 293 15.10 0.14 2.41
C LYS A 293 14.91 0.08 3.93
N ASP A 294 15.76 0.76 4.70
CA ASP A 294 15.64 0.82 6.16
C ASP A 294 14.31 1.46 6.58
N THR A 295 13.84 2.46 5.84
CA THR A 295 12.54 3.11 6.07
C THR A 295 11.38 2.18 5.73
N ILE A 296 11.42 1.48 4.59
CA ILE A 296 10.40 0.48 4.20
C ILE A 296 10.28 -0.60 5.29
N GLU A 297 11.40 -1.10 5.83
CA GLU A 297 11.41 -2.08 6.91
C GLU A 297 10.82 -1.54 8.22
N TYR A 298 11.08 -0.27 8.56
CA TYR A 298 10.43 0.37 9.70
C TYR A 298 8.91 0.42 9.51
N VAL A 299 8.46 0.89 8.35
CA VAL A 299 7.02 0.99 8.03
C VAL A 299 6.36 -0.39 8.07
N LYS A 300 7.01 -1.41 7.50
CA LYS A 300 6.53 -2.80 7.54
C LYS A 300 6.27 -3.29 8.97
N LYS A 301 7.17 -2.97 9.93
CA LYS A 301 6.97 -3.33 11.33
C LYS A 301 5.75 -2.65 11.95
N VAL A 302 5.50 -1.37 11.63
CA VAL A 302 4.32 -0.64 12.11
C VAL A 302 3.05 -1.30 11.58
N PHE A 303 2.97 -1.54 10.27
CA PHE A 303 1.79 -2.16 9.65
C PHE A 303 1.57 -3.61 10.09
N ARG A 304 2.64 -4.40 10.30
CA ARG A 304 2.53 -5.75 10.87
C ARG A 304 1.85 -5.75 12.25
N THR A 305 2.10 -4.74 13.07
CA THR A 305 1.40 -4.60 14.36
C THR A 305 -0.06 -4.26 14.13
N GLU A 306 -0.34 -3.28 13.28
CA GLU A 306 -1.70 -2.76 13.07
C GLU A 306 -2.66 -3.80 12.47
N ILE A 307 -2.23 -4.55 11.46
CA ILE A 307 -3.07 -5.57 10.80
C ILE A 307 -3.45 -6.73 11.72
N ASN A 308 -2.75 -6.87 12.85
CA ASN A 308 -3.02 -7.86 13.90
C ASN A 308 -3.63 -7.24 15.16
N SER A 309 -4.27 -6.07 15.04
CA SER A 309 -4.81 -5.31 16.17
C SER A 309 -6.33 -5.17 16.09
N VAL A 310 -6.94 -4.96 17.27
CA VAL A 310 -8.33 -4.54 17.39
C VAL A 310 -8.36 -3.03 17.46
N THR A 311 -8.92 -2.39 16.45
CA THR A 311 -8.85 -0.94 16.25
C THR A 311 -10.21 -0.25 16.31
N ASP A 312 -11.26 -0.94 16.74
CA ASP A 312 -12.56 -0.35 17.04
C ASP A 312 -12.65 0.11 18.50
N ASN A 313 -13.76 0.72 18.88
CA ASN A 313 -14.05 1.22 20.23
C ASN A 313 -15.58 1.24 20.48
N PRO A 314 -16.04 0.99 21.73
CA PRO A 314 -15.32 0.45 22.88
C PRO A 314 -14.94 -1.03 22.71
N ASN A 315 -13.91 -1.46 23.44
CA ASN A 315 -13.47 -2.85 23.43
C ASN A 315 -14.08 -3.65 24.58
N ILE A 316 -14.41 -4.91 24.32
CA ILE A 316 -15.06 -5.83 25.26
C ILE A 316 -14.04 -6.88 25.71
N PHE A 317 -13.91 -7.02 27.03
CA PHE A 317 -13.01 -7.97 27.69
C PHE A 317 -13.86 -8.92 28.54
N VAL A 318 -14.26 -10.04 27.94
CA VAL A 318 -15.21 -10.98 28.52
C VAL A 318 -14.64 -11.64 29.79
N GLY A 319 -13.34 -11.95 29.81
CA GLY A 319 -12.66 -12.57 30.92
C GLY A 319 -12.60 -11.70 32.17
N GLU A 320 -12.47 -10.39 31.95
CA GLU A 320 -12.35 -9.36 32.98
C GLU A 320 -13.70 -8.72 33.39
N ASP A 321 -14.79 -9.08 32.72
CA ASP A 321 -16.11 -8.45 32.84
C ASP A 321 -16.11 -6.93 32.62
N LEU A 322 -15.30 -6.46 31.60
CA LEU A 322 -15.11 -5.05 31.32
C LEU A 322 -15.52 -4.68 29.89
N ILE A 323 -16.04 -3.45 29.75
CA ILE A 323 -16.21 -2.74 28.48
C ILE A 323 -15.50 -1.40 28.65
N ILE A 324 -14.48 -1.15 27.82
CA ILE A 324 -13.59 0.01 27.99
C ILE A 324 -13.60 0.85 26.72
N SER A 325 -13.87 2.15 26.87
CA SER A 325 -13.66 3.12 25.80
C SER A 325 -12.24 3.65 25.83
N GLY A 326 -11.53 3.54 24.72
CA GLY A 326 -10.14 3.97 24.54
C GLY A 326 -9.93 4.67 23.19
N GLY A 327 -8.70 4.68 22.68
CA GLY A 327 -8.31 5.37 21.47
C GLY A 327 -7.64 4.49 20.42
N ASN A 328 -7.87 3.18 20.40
CA ASN A 328 -7.22 2.25 19.47
C ASN A 328 -7.52 2.51 17.98
N PHE A 329 -8.55 3.31 17.70
CA PHE A 329 -8.89 3.79 16.38
C PHE A 329 -7.96 4.91 15.87
N HIS A 330 -7.13 5.49 16.73
CA HIS A 330 -6.33 6.66 16.35
C HIS A 330 -5.17 6.28 15.43
N GLY A 331 -5.26 6.72 14.17
CA GLY A 331 -4.34 6.32 13.10
C GLY A 331 -2.97 7.00 13.11
N GLN A 332 -2.54 7.67 14.19
CA GLN A 332 -1.28 8.41 14.23
C GLN A 332 -0.04 7.56 13.91
N PRO A 333 0.09 6.29 14.40
CA PRO A 333 1.21 5.45 14.01
C PRO A 333 1.29 5.20 12.51
N LEU A 334 0.12 5.00 11.87
CA LEU A 334 0.03 4.75 10.43
C LEU A 334 0.31 6.02 9.62
N ALA A 335 -0.23 7.17 10.06
CA ALA A 335 -0.03 8.45 9.40
C ALA A 335 1.47 8.81 9.31
N LEU A 336 2.21 8.69 10.42
CA LEU A 336 3.66 8.90 10.45
C LEU A 336 4.40 7.91 9.56
N ALA A 337 4.06 6.62 9.65
CA ALA A 337 4.70 5.58 8.85
C ALA A 337 4.49 5.79 7.35
N LEU A 338 3.28 6.17 6.92
CA LEU A 338 2.96 6.47 5.52
C LEU A 338 3.69 7.71 5.00
N ASP A 339 3.79 8.77 5.81
CA ASP A 339 4.59 9.94 5.43
C ASP A 339 6.08 9.60 5.29
N PHE A 340 6.64 8.79 6.20
CA PHE A 340 8.03 8.32 6.08
C PHE A 340 8.23 7.47 4.83
N LEU A 341 7.28 6.58 4.50
CA LEU A 341 7.31 5.80 3.26
C LEU A 341 7.28 6.71 2.03
N GLY A 342 6.38 7.69 2.02
CA GLY A 342 6.28 8.65 0.92
C GLY A 342 7.56 9.46 0.70
N ILE A 343 8.23 9.89 1.77
CA ILE A 343 9.52 10.59 1.72
C ILE A 343 10.61 9.66 1.16
N ALA A 344 10.73 8.44 1.70
CA ALA A 344 11.74 7.47 1.28
C ALA A 344 11.62 7.09 -0.19
N LEU A 345 10.39 6.87 -0.66
CA LEU A 345 10.13 6.57 -2.08
C LEU A 345 10.42 7.77 -2.98
N SER A 346 10.08 8.99 -2.54
CA SER A 346 10.38 10.20 -3.30
C SER A 346 11.88 10.37 -3.53
N GLU A 347 12.73 10.04 -2.54
CA GLU A 347 14.19 10.04 -2.69
C GLU A 347 14.68 8.93 -3.63
N LEU A 348 14.08 7.74 -3.56
CA LEU A 348 14.38 6.65 -4.49
C LEU A 348 14.11 7.06 -5.96
N GLY A 349 12.98 7.73 -6.20
CA GLY A 349 12.65 8.28 -7.52
C GLY A 349 13.54 9.47 -7.91
N SER A 350 13.95 10.30 -6.97
CA SER A 350 14.82 11.45 -7.22
C SER A 350 16.21 11.01 -7.71
N ILE A 351 16.81 10.02 -7.08
CA ILE A 351 18.12 9.51 -7.51
C ILE A 351 18.03 8.76 -8.84
N SER A 352 16.94 8.05 -9.11
CA SER A 352 16.65 7.39 -10.40
C SER A 352 16.58 8.43 -11.54
N GLU A 353 15.83 9.51 -11.35
CA GLU A 353 15.74 10.59 -12.33
C GLU A 353 17.12 11.24 -12.58
N ARG A 354 17.96 11.40 -11.53
CA ARG A 354 19.34 11.91 -11.73
C ARG A 354 20.20 10.96 -12.56
N ARG A 355 20.05 9.65 -12.45
CA ARG A 355 20.74 8.68 -13.33
C ARG A 355 20.25 8.79 -14.77
N THR A 356 18.93 8.91 -14.97
CA THR A 356 18.36 9.15 -16.30
C THR A 356 18.96 10.39 -16.96
N TYR A 357 19.09 11.50 -16.23
CA TYR A 357 19.75 12.71 -16.72
C TYR A 357 21.22 12.46 -17.14
N GLN A 358 21.98 11.73 -16.31
CA GLN A 358 23.38 11.42 -16.63
C GLN A 358 23.52 10.56 -17.89
N LEU A 359 22.66 9.57 -18.07
CA LEU A 359 22.69 8.67 -19.22
C LEU A 359 22.50 9.41 -20.55
N ILE A 360 21.65 10.43 -20.59
CA ILE A 360 21.39 11.20 -21.84
C ILE A 360 22.37 12.34 -22.09
N SER A 361 23.31 12.58 -21.19
CA SER A 361 24.19 13.78 -21.20
C SER A 361 25.26 13.81 -22.30
N GLY A 362 25.45 12.70 -23.00
CA GLY A 362 26.56 12.58 -23.97
C GLY A 362 27.95 12.38 -23.35
N LEU A 363 28.00 12.04 -22.05
CA LEU A 363 29.21 11.75 -21.30
C LEU A 363 29.56 10.26 -21.38
N ARG A 364 30.77 9.92 -20.98
CA ARG A 364 31.31 8.56 -20.90
C ARG A 364 31.21 7.75 -22.19
N GLY A 365 31.37 8.42 -23.34
CA GLY A 365 31.30 7.79 -24.65
C GLY A 365 29.89 7.43 -25.14
N LEU A 366 28.86 7.83 -24.40
CA LEU A 366 27.49 7.73 -24.87
C LEU A 366 27.20 8.88 -25.87
N PRO A 367 26.36 8.65 -26.91
CA PRO A 367 25.86 9.76 -27.71
C PRO A 367 24.87 10.62 -26.90
N ALA A 368 24.81 11.91 -27.21
CA ALA A 368 23.82 12.79 -26.61
C ALA A 368 22.41 12.25 -26.86
N PHE A 369 21.59 12.21 -25.80
CA PHE A 369 20.24 11.71 -25.83
C PHE A 369 20.07 10.24 -26.28
N LEU A 370 21.13 9.42 -26.17
CA LEU A 370 21.15 7.99 -26.48
C LEU A 370 20.61 7.64 -27.87
N ILE A 371 20.87 8.48 -28.87
CA ILE A 371 20.35 8.31 -30.22
C ILE A 371 21.46 8.58 -31.26
N ASN A 372 21.36 7.89 -32.39
CA ASN A 372 22.21 8.20 -33.55
C ASN A 372 21.69 9.44 -34.28
N ASN A 373 22.60 10.16 -34.93
CA ASN A 373 22.29 11.39 -35.67
C ASN A 373 21.52 12.44 -34.81
N PRO A 374 22.10 12.87 -33.66
CA PRO A 374 21.45 13.87 -32.82
C PRO A 374 21.29 15.19 -33.61
N GLY A 375 20.16 15.84 -33.46
CA GLY A 375 19.77 17.01 -34.25
C GLY A 375 18.72 16.66 -35.32
N LEU A 376 18.87 15.56 -36.05
CA LEU A 376 17.79 14.96 -36.84
C LEU A 376 16.84 14.22 -35.92
N ASN A 377 17.39 13.48 -34.94
CA ASN A 377 16.65 12.80 -33.89
C ASN A 377 16.85 13.52 -32.56
N SER A 378 15.79 13.58 -31.75
CA SER A 378 15.78 14.11 -30.39
C SER A 378 16.03 13.01 -29.32
N GLY A 379 15.78 11.76 -29.67
CA GLY A 379 15.99 10.59 -28.82
C GLY A 379 15.31 10.68 -27.45
N PHE A 380 16.08 10.45 -26.40
CA PHE A 380 15.58 10.35 -25.02
C PHE A 380 15.58 11.69 -24.26
N MET A 381 15.65 12.83 -24.95
CA MET A 381 15.60 14.15 -24.31
C MET A 381 14.31 14.32 -23.48
N ILE A 382 13.14 14.08 -24.06
CA ILE A 382 11.85 14.35 -23.45
C ILE A 382 11.42 13.29 -22.42
N PRO A 383 11.74 11.99 -22.55
CA PRO A 383 11.55 11.04 -21.45
C PRO A 383 12.17 11.48 -20.11
N GLN A 384 13.36 12.09 -20.14
CA GLN A 384 13.96 12.66 -18.93
C GLN A 384 13.13 13.83 -18.38
N TYR A 385 12.57 14.70 -19.22
CA TYR A 385 11.68 15.76 -18.76
C TYR A 385 10.43 15.19 -18.08
N THR A 386 9.88 14.10 -18.60
CA THR A 386 8.75 13.38 -18.00
C THR A 386 9.13 12.88 -16.61
N ALA A 387 10.26 12.18 -16.46
CA ALA A 387 10.76 11.71 -15.18
C ALA A 387 10.98 12.86 -14.18
N ALA A 388 11.59 13.98 -14.63
CA ALA A 388 11.84 15.17 -13.81
C ALA A 388 10.53 15.83 -13.34
N SER A 389 9.53 15.90 -14.21
CA SER A 389 8.18 16.42 -13.86
C SER A 389 7.53 15.57 -12.78
N ILE A 390 7.58 14.23 -12.92
CA ILE A 390 7.03 13.30 -11.93
C ILE A 390 7.80 13.38 -10.60
N ALA A 391 9.12 13.44 -10.62
CA ALA A 391 9.95 13.61 -9.43
C ALA A 391 9.64 14.94 -8.71
N SER A 392 9.37 16.01 -9.46
CA SER A 392 8.92 17.29 -8.88
C SER A 392 7.54 17.18 -8.23
N GLN A 393 6.60 16.45 -8.83
CA GLN A 393 5.28 16.19 -8.23
C GLN A 393 5.42 15.41 -6.90
N ASN A 394 6.31 14.41 -6.84
CA ASN A 394 6.55 13.65 -5.62
C ASN A 394 7.02 14.52 -4.46
N LYS A 395 7.81 15.57 -4.69
CA LYS A 395 8.22 16.51 -3.64
C LYS A 395 7.03 17.20 -2.98
N GLN A 396 5.99 17.53 -3.75
CA GLN A 396 4.76 18.11 -3.21
C GLN A 396 3.94 17.05 -2.44
N LEU A 397 3.81 15.85 -3.00
CA LEU A 397 3.09 14.74 -2.37
C LEU A 397 3.78 14.25 -1.08
N ALA A 398 5.09 14.36 -0.97
CA ALA A 398 5.87 13.97 0.21
C ALA A 398 5.75 14.95 1.38
N THR A 399 5.04 16.08 1.24
CA THR A 399 4.73 16.96 2.37
C THR A 399 3.91 16.20 3.41
N PRO A 400 4.35 16.13 4.70
CA PRO A 400 3.69 15.31 5.70
C PRO A 400 2.22 15.71 5.94
N ALA A 401 1.32 14.73 5.92
CA ALA A 401 -0.09 14.89 6.32
C ALA A 401 -0.27 14.66 7.84
N SER A 402 0.59 13.83 8.44
CA SER A 402 0.52 13.43 9.84
C SER A 402 0.74 14.56 10.86
N ILE A 403 1.24 15.71 10.42
CA ILE A 403 1.45 16.89 11.26
C ILE A 403 0.26 17.86 11.22
N ASP A 404 -0.76 17.57 10.41
CA ASP A 404 -1.99 18.37 10.35
C ASP A 404 -3.06 17.76 11.26
N SER A 405 -3.91 18.62 11.82
CA SER A 405 -5.02 18.20 12.67
C SER A 405 -6.12 19.27 12.63
N ILE A 406 -7.37 18.82 12.42
CA ILE A 406 -8.54 19.69 12.35
C ILE A 406 -9.55 19.24 13.39
N VAL A 407 -9.98 20.16 14.27
CA VAL A 407 -10.99 19.90 15.31
C VAL A 407 -12.31 19.53 14.70
N SER A 408 -12.96 18.47 15.19
CA SER A 408 -14.27 18.00 14.77
C SER A 408 -15.17 17.59 15.94
N SER A 409 -16.42 17.17 15.65
CA SER A 409 -17.38 16.67 16.64
C SER A 409 -17.55 17.58 17.86
N ASN A 410 -17.77 18.89 17.64
CA ASN A 410 -17.91 19.91 18.68
C ASN A 410 -16.74 19.94 19.70
N GLY A 411 -15.51 19.66 19.24
CA GLY A 411 -14.33 19.64 20.08
C GLY A 411 -14.08 18.33 20.81
N GLN A 412 -14.93 17.32 20.66
CA GLN A 412 -14.68 16.00 21.23
C GLN A 412 -13.49 15.29 20.55
N GLU A 413 -13.32 15.53 19.26
CA GLU A 413 -12.23 15.05 18.42
C GLU A 413 -11.30 16.21 18.09
N ASP A 414 -10.54 16.66 19.11
CA ASP A 414 -9.69 17.85 19.07
C ASP A 414 -8.28 17.58 18.53
N HIS A 415 -7.90 16.32 18.38
CA HIS A 415 -6.69 15.87 17.72
C HIS A 415 -6.96 14.64 16.84
N VAL A 416 -6.63 14.73 15.56
CA VAL A 416 -6.87 13.70 14.54
C VAL A 416 -5.58 13.40 13.76
N SER A 417 -5.50 12.22 13.15
CA SER A 417 -4.25 11.73 12.55
C SER A 417 -3.99 12.20 11.12
N MET A 418 -5.04 12.54 10.36
CA MET A 418 -5.00 12.75 8.90
C MET A 418 -4.39 11.58 8.12
N GLY A 419 -4.43 10.36 8.70
CA GLY A 419 -3.80 9.19 8.13
C GLY A 419 -4.39 8.73 6.80
N ALA A 420 -5.67 9.00 6.53
CA ALA A 420 -6.29 8.74 5.23
C ALA A 420 -5.65 9.59 4.11
N ASN A 421 -5.33 10.86 4.40
CA ASN A 421 -4.62 11.72 3.45
C ASN A 421 -3.17 11.22 3.24
N ALA A 422 -2.50 10.78 4.31
CA ALA A 422 -1.18 10.15 4.19
C ALA A 422 -1.25 8.89 3.30
N ALA A 423 -2.29 8.08 3.45
CA ALA A 423 -2.48 6.82 2.73
C ALA A 423 -2.69 7.05 1.22
N THR A 424 -3.64 7.89 0.86
CA THR A 424 -3.99 8.13 -0.56
C THR A 424 -2.87 8.82 -1.34
N LYS A 425 -2.16 9.79 -0.74
CA LYS A 425 -1.01 10.43 -1.40
C LYS A 425 0.18 9.49 -1.55
N THR A 426 0.41 8.56 -0.58
CA THR A 426 1.50 7.59 -0.66
C THR A 426 1.30 6.61 -1.81
N LEU A 427 0.07 6.19 -2.09
CA LEU A 427 -0.24 5.39 -3.28
C LEU A 427 0.16 6.13 -4.57
N ARG A 428 -0.18 7.41 -4.69
CA ARG A 428 0.22 8.23 -5.85
C ARG A 428 1.74 8.34 -6.00
N ILE A 429 2.47 8.43 -4.88
CA ILE A 429 3.94 8.42 -4.91
C ILE A 429 4.45 7.08 -5.43
N VAL A 430 3.93 5.95 -4.94
CA VAL A 430 4.29 4.61 -5.42
C VAL A 430 4.11 4.47 -6.92
N GLU A 431 2.96 4.88 -7.45
CA GLU A 431 2.69 4.87 -8.90
C GLU A 431 3.65 5.76 -9.68
N ASN A 432 4.01 6.90 -9.12
CA ASN A 432 4.99 7.82 -9.72
C ASN A 432 6.40 7.21 -9.74
N ILE A 433 6.81 6.50 -8.68
CA ILE A 433 8.10 5.79 -8.65
C ILE A 433 8.16 4.72 -9.74
N GLU A 434 7.09 3.98 -9.91
CA GLU A 434 6.96 2.98 -10.96
C GLU A 434 7.19 3.57 -12.35
N ARG A 435 6.59 4.73 -12.63
CA ARG A 435 6.81 5.47 -13.89
C ARG A 435 8.24 5.98 -14.04
N ILE A 436 8.84 6.52 -12.98
CA ILE A 436 10.22 7.01 -13.00
C ILE A 436 11.19 5.86 -13.27
N LEU A 437 11.04 4.74 -12.58
CA LEU A 437 11.87 3.55 -12.79
C LEU A 437 11.70 2.95 -14.19
N ALA A 438 10.48 2.95 -14.73
CA ALA A 438 10.22 2.51 -16.10
C ALA A 438 10.96 3.40 -17.13
N ILE A 439 10.97 4.72 -16.90
CA ILE A 439 11.73 5.65 -17.75
C ILE A 439 13.23 5.44 -17.59
N GLU A 440 13.72 5.21 -16.38
CA GLU A 440 15.14 4.88 -16.18
C GLU A 440 15.51 3.57 -16.89
N LEU A 441 14.70 2.51 -16.77
CA LEU A 441 14.92 1.24 -17.46
C LEU A 441 15.00 1.43 -18.98
N LEU A 442 14.07 2.20 -19.54
CA LEU A 442 14.04 2.51 -20.98
C LEU A 442 15.35 3.21 -21.43
N ASN A 443 15.84 4.17 -20.65
CA ASN A 443 17.09 4.87 -20.91
C ASN A 443 18.32 3.99 -20.69
N ALA A 444 18.36 3.25 -19.58
CA ALA A 444 19.49 2.40 -19.19
C ALA A 444 19.68 1.23 -20.19
N SER A 445 18.59 0.57 -20.57
CA SER A 445 18.63 -0.50 -21.56
C SER A 445 19.11 0.02 -22.94
N GLN A 446 18.74 1.24 -23.32
CA GLN A 446 19.25 1.87 -24.53
C GLN A 446 20.74 2.19 -24.41
N ALA A 447 21.21 2.66 -23.25
CA ALA A 447 22.63 2.97 -23.01
C ALA A 447 23.53 1.73 -23.11
N ILE A 448 23.05 0.57 -22.66
CA ILE A 448 23.76 -0.72 -22.78
C ILE A 448 24.06 -1.08 -24.23
N GLU A 449 23.19 -0.73 -25.20
CA GLU A 449 23.43 -1.05 -26.60
C GLU A 449 24.69 -0.35 -27.17
N PHE A 450 25.07 0.78 -26.58
CA PHE A 450 26.31 1.46 -26.95
C PHE A 450 27.58 0.86 -26.30
N ARG A 451 27.39 -0.13 -25.41
CA ARG A 451 28.48 -0.93 -24.79
C ARG A 451 28.74 -2.24 -25.54
N ARG A 452 27.81 -2.66 -26.41
CA ARG A 452 27.98 -3.90 -27.20
C ARG A 452 29.28 -3.83 -28.04
N PRO A 453 30.02 -4.96 -28.21
CA PRO A 453 29.62 -6.35 -27.97
C PRO A 453 29.90 -6.85 -26.55
N LEU A 454 30.34 -6.01 -25.60
CA LEU A 454 30.55 -6.44 -24.21
C LEU A 454 29.23 -6.90 -23.58
N GLN A 455 29.31 -7.94 -22.74
CA GLN A 455 28.15 -8.51 -22.05
C GLN A 455 28.15 -8.06 -20.59
N SER A 456 26.97 -7.87 -20.03
CA SER A 456 26.74 -7.75 -18.59
C SER A 456 26.79 -9.11 -17.91
N SER A 457 26.37 -9.20 -16.63
CA SER A 457 26.17 -10.47 -15.95
C SER A 457 25.04 -11.28 -16.60
N ASP A 458 25.03 -12.59 -16.36
CA ASP A 458 23.99 -13.49 -16.89
C ASP A 458 22.57 -13.07 -16.47
N PHE A 459 22.42 -12.59 -15.22
CA PHE A 459 21.14 -12.12 -14.72
C PHE A 459 20.66 -10.89 -15.50
N ILE A 460 21.51 -9.87 -15.65
CA ILE A 460 21.15 -8.63 -16.35
C ILE A 460 20.91 -8.92 -17.84
N GLU A 461 21.70 -9.76 -18.50
CA GLU A 461 21.46 -10.13 -19.90
C GLU A 461 20.12 -10.86 -20.07
N SER A 462 19.77 -11.75 -19.15
CA SER A 462 18.46 -12.42 -19.14
C SER A 462 17.32 -11.44 -18.93
N PHE A 463 17.45 -10.51 -17.97
CA PHE A 463 16.47 -9.46 -17.71
C PHE A 463 16.28 -8.56 -18.92
N LEU A 464 17.37 -8.09 -19.53
CA LEU A 464 17.32 -7.24 -20.73
C LEU A 464 16.76 -7.99 -21.94
N LYS A 465 17.05 -9.28 -22.10
CA LYS A 465 16.47 -10.12 -23.16
C LYS A 465 14.94 -10.16 -23.04
N SER A 466 14.41 -10.46 -21.84
CA SER A 466 12.98 -10.47 -21.59
C SER A 466 12.35 -9.08 -21.80
N TYR A 467 13.02 -8.03 -21.36
CA TYR A 467 12.56 -6.65 -21.60
C TYR A 467 12.51 -6.30 -23.09
N ARG A 468 13.48 -6.77 -23.89
CA ARG A 468 13.55 -6.51 -25.35
C ARG A 468 12.46 -7.27 -26.15
N GLU A 469 11.82 -8.27 -25.60
CA GLU A 469 10.63 -8.89 -26.20
C GLU A 469 9.45 -7.90 -26.24
N GLU A 470 9.37 -6.98 -25.28
CA GLU A 470 8.32 -5.98 -25.17
C GLU A 470 8.69 -4.61 -25.76
N VAL A 471 9.94 -4.17 -25.53
CA VAL A 471 10.42 -2.83 -25.87
C VAL A 471 11.64 -2.91 -26.79
N ALA A 472 11.44 -2.60 -28.06
CA ALA A 472 12.53 -2.63 -29.05
C ALA A 472 13.53 -1.50 -28.85
N ILE A 473 14.79 -1.71 -29.32
CA ILE A 473 15.82 -0.68 -29.37
C ILE A 473 15.32 0.51 -30.21
N VAL A 474 15.66 1.73 -29.79
CA VAL A 474 15.31 2.97 -30.49
C VAL A 474 16.46 3.38 -31.39
N THR A 475 16.26 3.27 -32.70
CA THR A 475 17.25 3.65 -33.74
C THR A 475 16.95 5.00 -34.36
N GLU A 476 15.67 5.40 -34.39
CA GLU A 476 15.14 6.65 -34.91
C GLU A 476 14.00 7.12 -33.99
N ASP A 477 13.66 8.42 -34.04
CA ASP A 477 12.56 8.98 -33.23
C ASP A 477 11.24 8.29 -33.56
N ARG A 478 10.51 7.90 -32.47
CA ARG A 478 9.17 7.33 -32.52
C ARG A 478 8.35 7.81 -31.31
N ILE A 479 7.08 7.41 -31.21
CA ILE A 479 6.22 7.78 -30.08
C ILE A 479 6.64 6.98 -28.84
N LEU A 480 7.50 7.57 -27.98
CA LEU A 480 8.06 6.91 -26.80
C LEU A 480 7.05 6.71 -25.68
N HIS A 481 5.87 7.32 -25.73
CA HIS A 481 4.77 7.04 -24.79
C HIS A 481 4.47 5.54 -24.72
N TYR A 482 4.36 4.87 -25.85
CA TYR A 482 4.08 3.43 -25.89
C TYR A 482 5.21 2.59 -25.30
N ASP A 483 6.46 3.02 -25.46
CA ASP A 483 7.61 2.33 -24.86
C ASP A 483 7.63 2.49 -23.32
N ILE A 484 7.25 3.68 -22.82
CA ILE A 484 7.11 3.93 -21.39
C ILE A 484 6.00 3.06 -20.80
N GLU A 485 4.81 3.01 -21.41
CA GLU A 485 3.69 2.17 -20.93
C GLU A 485 4.05 0.67 -20.94
N LYS A 486 4.73 0.19 -21.98
CA LYS A 486 5.25 -1.18 -22.01
C LYS A 486 6.30 -1.43 -20.93
N SER A 487 7.15 -0.46 -20.64
CA SER A 487 8.13 -0.57 -19.55
C SER A 487 7.45 -0.65 -18.18
N ILE A 488 6.39 0.13 -17.95
CA ILE A 488 5.57 0.03 -16.74
C ILE A 488 4.93 -1.36 -16.63
N ALA A 489 4.31 -1.83 -17.72
CA ALA A 489 3.69 -3.16 -17.76
C ALA A 489 4.70 -4.29 -17.49
N PHE A 490 5.92 -4.18 -18.04
CA PHE A 490 7.01 -5.10 -17.79
C PHE A 490 7.40 -5.13 -16.31
N LEU A 491 7.57 -3.95 -15.67
CA LEU A 491 7.86 -3.88 -14.23
C LEU A 491 6.74 -4.49 -13.39
N HIS A 492 5.47 -4.31 -13.79
CA HIS A 492 4.32 -4.92 -13.12
C HIS A 492 4.32 -6.44 -13.20
N SER A 493 4.64 -6.99 -14.36
CA SER A 493 4.61 -8.44 -14.60
C SER A 493 5.84 -9.19 -14.08
N PHE A 494 6.95 -8.48 -13.87
CA PHE A 494 8.19 -9.09 -13.40
C PHE A 494 7.99 -9.74 -12.02
N GLN A 495 8.25 -11.05 -11.92
CA GLN A 495 8.15 -11.78 -10.66
C GLN A 495 9.48 -11.72 -9.92
N ILE A 496 9.41 -11.50 -8.62
CA ILE A 496 10.57 -11.51 -7.73
C ILE A 496 10.32 -12.61 -6.71
N ASP A 497 11.19 -13.60 -6.68
CA ASP A 497 11.22 -14.58 -5.59
C ASP A 497 11.96 -13.91 -4.42
N PHE A 498 11.21 -13.50 -3.42
CA PHE A 498 11.78 -13.05 -2.16
C PHE A 498 11.97 -14.29 -1.27
N ASP A 499 13.17 -14.94 -1.37
CA ASP A 499 13.56 -16.01 -0.45
C ASP A 499 13.79 -15.49 0.99
#